data_73b82305c28771e793792f33782b98da
#
_entry.id   73b82305c28771e793792f33782b98da
#
_cell.length_a   1.000
_cell.length_b   1.000
_cell.length_c   1.000
_cell.angle_alpha   90.00
_cell.angle_beta   90.00
_cell.angle_gamma   90.00
#
_symmetry.space_group_name_H-M   'P 1'
#
loop_
_entity.id
_entity.type
_entity.pdbx_description
1 polymer ?
#
loop_
_entity_poly.entity_id
_entity_poly.type
_entity_poly.pdbx_seq_one_letter_code
_entity_poly.pdbx_strand_id
1 'polypeptide(L)'
;MKNLRDYLIVAGLLLSLTAFSQTPGGADVPASASHYKTYHGDGIDDVLQYVPMASVFGLKLLGVEAESSWKRRLTVSVVSFGLNAGVTYGLKHTIHKMRPDGTDNRSFPSGHTSIAFCGATNLMNEYRKISPWIGVAGYALATGVAVDRIRRNRHHWGDVVAGAAIGVASAEAGYLIGDLILGKKKKNGGENVRESQNHLNSTTDNDGHISGKSTTDKFDNISLSVSPTGLAFAMKL
;
A
#
# COMPACT_ATOMS: atom_id res chain seq x y z
N MET A 1 -5.59 -13.17 8.02
CA MET A 1 -6.16 -12.29 9.07
C MET A 1 -5.03 -11.41 9.53
N LYS A 2 -5.13 -10.07 9.37
CA LYS A 2 -4.19 -9.15 10.02
C LYS A 2 -4.52 -9.21 11.51
N ASN A 3 -3.52 -9.39 12.36
CA ASN A 3 -3.70 -9.60 13.79
C ASN A 3 -3.95 -8.25 14.50
N LEU A 4 -4.67 -8.26 15.62
CA LEU A 4 -4.85 -7.10 16.50
C LEU A 4 -3.52 -6.40 16.82
N ARG A 5 -2.44 -7.17 16.90
CA ARG A 5 -1.06 -6.68 17.08
C ARG A 5 -0.65 -5.67 15.99
N ASP A 6 -1.04 -5.89 14.72
CA ASP A 6 -0.66 -5.01 13.60
C ASP A 6 -1.39 -3.66 13.71
N TYR A 7 -2.60 -3.65 14.27
CA TYR A 7 -3.36 -2.42 14.54
C TYR A 7 -2.80 -1.64 15.73
N LEU A 8 -2.36 -2.33 16.77
CA LEU A 8 -1.71 -1.70 17.92
C LEU A 8 -0.38 -1.07 17.54
N ILE A 9 0.38 -1.67 16.61
CA ILE A 9 1.61 -1.10 16.07
C ILE A 9 1.32 0.20 15.31
N VAL A 10 0.29 0.20 14.46
CA VAL A 10 -0.11 1.41 13.70
C VAL A 10 -0.60 2.51 14.64
N ALA A 11 -1.41 2.17 15.64
CA ALA A 11 -1.87 3.12 16.65
C ALA A 11 -0.71 3.67 17.49
N GLY A 12 0.23 2.82 17.89
CA GLY A 12 1.44 3.20 18.64
C GLY A 12 2.35 4.13 17.81
N LEU A 13 2.51 3.86 16.52
CA LEU A 13 3.25 4.74 15.60
C LEU A 13 2.58 6.11 15.47
N LEU A 14 1.25 6.18 15.36
CA LEU A 14 0.51 7.44 15.30
C LEU A 14 0.67 8.25 16.60
N LEU A 15 0.62 7.60 17.76
CA LEU A 15 0.84 8.24 19.06
C LEU A 15 2.29 8.73 19.25
N SER A 16 3.28 7.96 18.78
CA SER A 16 4.69 8.37 18.87
C SER A 16 5.04 9.55 17.95
N LEU A 17 4.31 9.73 16.86
CA LEU A 17 4.49 10.85 15.92
C LEU A 17 4.18 12.21 16.57
N THR A 18 3.19 12.27 17.45
CA THR A 18 2.87 13.52 18.19
C THR A 18 3.98 13.89 19.15
N ALA A 19 4.57 12.91 19.84
CA ALA A 19 5.69 13.13 20.73
C ALA A 19 6.97 13.58 19.98
N PHE A 20 7.22 13.03 18.79
CA PHE A 20 8.37 13.38 17.95
C PHE A 20 8.26 14.81 17.39
N SER A 21 7.04 15.32 17.18
CA SER A 21 6.83 16.69 16.68
C SER A 21 7.15 17.76 17.71
N GLN A 22 7.14 17.41 19.00
CA GLN A 22 7.37 18.34 20.12
C GLN A 22 8.84 18.37 20.59
N THR A 23 9.74 17.58 20.02
CA THR A 23 11.16 17.75 20.29
C THR A 23 11.60 19.12 19.80
N PRO A 24 12.16 19.98 20.69
CA PRO A 24 12.66 21.27 20.29
C PRO A 24 13.94 21.09 19.45
N GLY A 25 13.75 20.80 18.18
CA GLY A 25 14.81 20.83 17.18
C GLY A 25 14.96 22.20 16.54
N GLY A 26 14.51 23.20 17.24
CA GLY A 26 14.70 24.60 16.90
C GLY A 26 15.70 25.20 17.88
N ALA A 27 16.99 24.99 17.65
CA ALA A 27 17.90 26.07 18.01
C ALA A 27 17.42 27.28 17.20
N ASP A 28 17.07 28.38 17.91
CA ASP A 28 16.79 29.65 17.27
C ASP A 28 17.97 29.97 16.35
N VAL A 29 17.79 29.77 15.06
CA VAL A 29 18.77 30.16 14.06
C VAL A 29 18.71 31.66 14.02
N PRO A 30 19.80 32.37 14.38
CA PRO A 30 19.80 33.82 14.40
C PRO A 30 19.41 34.34 13.01
N ALA A 31 18.61 35.38 12.96
CA ALA A 31 18.04 36.00 11.77
C ALA A 31 19.08 36.46 10.71
N SER A 32 20.36 36.34 10.99
CA SER A 32 21.46 36.61 10.05
C SER A 32 21.85 35.49 9.11
N ALA A 33 21.24 34.29 9.23
CA ALA A 33 21.56 33.14 8.39
C ALA A 33 20.64 33.01 7.15
N SER A 34 20.00 34.08 6.70
CA SER A 34 19.03 34.10 5.62
C SER A 34 19.64 34.14 4.21
N HIS A 35 20.54 33.21 3.90
CA HIS A 35 20.86 32.88 2.51
C HIS A 35 20.19 31.59 2.09
N TYR A 36 18.96 31.32 2.55
CA TYR A 36 18.15 30.26 2.02
C TYR A 36 17.64 30.66 0.64
N LYS A 37 18.23 30.02 -0.39
CA LYS A 37 17.74 30.14 -1.75
C LYS A 37 16.29 29.68 -1.76
N THR A 38 15.34 30.59 -1.88
CA THR A 38 13.92 30.28 -2.08
C THR A 38 13.81 29.57 -3.42
N TYR A 39 13.72 28.25 -3.39
CA TYR A 39 13.42 27.50 -4.58
C TYR A 39 11.95 27.74 -4.94
N HIS A 40 11.72 28.61 -5.91
CA HIS A 40 10.45 28.66 -6.61
C HIS A 40 10.33 27.34 -7.37
N GLY A 41 9.34 26.52 -7.00
CA GLY A 41 9.30 25.16 -7.43
C GLY A 41 9.02 25.02 -8.92
N ASP A 42 9.73 24.10 -9.53
CA ASP A 42 9.43 23.55 -10.84
C ASP A 42 8.18 22.63 -10.85
N GLY A 43 7.55 22.41 -9.69
CA GLY A 43 6.28 21.69 -9.56
C GLY A 43 6.36 20.20 -9.85
N ILE A 44 7.56 19.63 -10.03
CA ILE A 44 7.69 18.22 -10.38
C ILE A 44 7.19 17.30 -9.27
N ASP A 45 7.45 17.68 -8.03
CA ASP A 45 6.98 16.99 -6.83
C ASP A 45 5.47 17.13 -6.63
N ASP A 46 4.87 18.21 -7.12
CA ASP A 46 3.42 18.41 -7.11
C ASP A 46 2.70 17.35 -7.99
N VAL A 47 3.35 16.88 -9.06
CA VAL A 47 2.85 15.81 -9.92
C VAL A 47 3.27 14.44 -9.42
N LEU A 48 4.56 14.26 -9.07
CA LEU A 48 5.12 12.96 -8.70
C LEU A 48 4.45 12.34 -7.47
N GLN A 49 3.94 13.16 -6.53
CA GLN A 49 3.23 12.66 -5.36
C GLN A 49 2.00 11.80 -5.69
N TYR A 50 1.36 12.03 -6.84
CA TYR A 50 0.17 11.31 -7.27
C TYR A 50 0.46 10.09 -8.15
N VAL A 51 1.69 9.97 -8.69
CA VAL A 51 2.06 8.89 -9.62
C VAL A 51 1.83 7.49 -9.03
N PRO A 52 2.19 7.19 -7.76
CA PRO A 52 1.94 5.87 -7.20
C PRO A 52 0.45 5.53 -7.17
N MET A 53 -0.43 6.49 -6.82
CA MET A 53 -1.87 6.26 -6.82
C MET A 53 -2.44 6.17 -8.22
N ALA A 54 -2.01 7.01 -9.15
CA ALA A 54 -2.41 6.93 -10.55
C ALA A 54 -2.05 5.55 -11.14
N SER A 55 -0.91 4.98 -10.74
CA SER A 55 -0.48 3.64 -11.14
C SER A 55 -1.40 2.54 -10.63
N VAL A 56 -2.04 2.70 -9.45
CA VAL A 56 -3.03 1.74 -8.93
C VAL A 56 -4.18 1.54 -9.92
N PHE A 57 -4.63 2.61 -10.54
CA PHE A 57 -5.73 2.56 -11.52
C PHE A 57 -5.21 2.30 -12.93
N GLY A 58 -4.11 2.94 -13.32
CA GLY A 58 -3.53 2.83 -14.65
C GLY A 58 -3.14 1.41 -15.04
N LEU A 59 -2.46 0.69 -14.16
CA LEU A 59 -2.08 -0.71 -14.40
C LEU A 59 -3.31 -1.61 -14.58
N LYS A 60 -4.40 -1.36 -13.83
CA LYS A 60 -5.65 -2.09 -14.00
C LYS A 60 -6.33 -1.80 -15.34
N LEU A 61 -6.28 -0.56 -15.81
CA LEU A 61 -6.79 -0.18 -17.13
C LEU A 61 -5.99 -0.84 -18.26
N LEU A 62 -4.69 -1.04 -18.05
CA LEU A 62 -3.79 -1.74 -18.97
C LEU A 62 -3.96 -3.28 -18.93
N GLY A 63 -4.92 -3.80 -18.15
CA GLY A 63 -5.22 -5.23 -18.08
C GLY A 63 -4.37 -6.01 -17.08
N VAL A 64 -3.52 -5.34 -16.29
CA VAL A 64 -2.79 -6.03 -15.21
C VAL A 64 -3.79 -6.41 -14.12
N GLU A 65 -3.89 -7.71 -13.83
CA GLU A 65 -4.74 -8.20 -12.76
C GLU A 65 -4.33 -7.56 -11.42
N ALA A 66 -5.27 -7.44 -10.50
CA ALA A 66 -5.02 -6.86 -9.21
C ALA A 66 -5.89 -7.54 -8.15
N GLU A 67 -5.47 -7.43 -6.89
CA GLU A 67 -6.14 -8.09 -5.75
C GLU A 67 -7.62 -7.70 -5.63
N SER A 68 -7.96 -6.44 -5.95
CA SER A 68 -9.28 -5.87 -5.70
C SER A 68 -10.12 -5.66 -6.96
N SER A 69 -11.45 -5.84 -6.80
CA SER A 69 -12.43 -5.38 -7.79
C SER A 69 -12.42 -3.85 -7.91
N TRP A 70 -12.96 -3.31 -9.00
CA TRP A 70 -13.05 -1.86 -9.21
C TRP A 70 -13.75 -1.12 -8.07
N LYS A 71 -14.88 -1.66 -7.58
CA LYS A 71 -15.63 -1.06 -6.46
C LYS A 71 -14.79 -1.00 -5.19
N ARG A 72 -14.15 -2.11 -4.81
CA ARG A 72 -13.32 -2.18 -3.60
C ARG A 72 -12.14 -1.22 -3.70
N ARG A 73 -11.44 -1.21 -4.84
CA ARG A 73 -10.30 -0.33 -5.09
C ARG A 73 -10.67 1.14 -4.93
N LEU A 74 -11.77 1.57 -5.59
CA LEU A 74 -12.24 2.95 -5.50
C LEU A 74 -12.60 3.32 -4.05
N THR A 75 -13.38 2.48 -3.37
CA THR A 75 -13.76 2.72 -1.97
C THR A 75 -12.54 2.83 -1.06
N VAL A 76 -11.61 1.88 -1.15
CA VAL A 76 -10.36 1.89 -0.35
C VAL A 76 -9.54 3.14 -0.65
N SER A 77 -9.36 3.50 -1.92
CA SER A 77 -8.59 4.68 -2.30
C SER A 77 -9.21 5.97 -1.77
N VAL A 78 -10.52 6.14 -1.93
CA VAL A 78 -11.24 7.33 -1.42
C VAL A 78 -11.12 7.42 0.11
N VAL A 79 -11.31 6.33 0.82
CA VAL A 79 -11.18 6.32 2.29
C VAL A 79 -9.73 6.59 2.71
N SER A 80 -8.74 5.96 2.07
CA SER A 80 -7.32 6.16 2.37
C SER A 80 -6.91 7.63 2.20
N PHE A 81 -7.28 8.23 1.07
CA PHE A 81 -6.96 9.63 0.80
C PHE A 81 -7.74 10.61 1.67
N GLY A 82 -9.00 10.32 1.95
CA GLY A 82 -9.82 11.11 2.87
C GLY A 82 -9.23 11.14 4.29
N LEU A 83 -8.82 9.98 4.80
CA LEU A 83 -8.13 9.88 6.09
C LEU A 83 -6.79 10.62 6.07
N ASN A 84 -5.98 10.39 5.02
CA ASN A 84 -4.68 11.04 4.87
C ASN A 84 -4.81 12.58 4.84
N ALA A 85 -5.76 13.08 4.06
CA ALA A 85 -6.03 14.51 3.96
C ALA A 85 -6.53 15.08 5.29
N GLY A 86 -7.48 14.42 5.94
CA GLY A 86 -8.04 14.84 7.23
C GLY A 86 -6.99 14.91 8.34
N VAL A 87 -6.18 13.87 8.50
CA VAL A 87 -5.12 13.82 9.51
C VAL A 87 -4.04 14.87 9.20
N THR A 88 -3.57 14.93 7.97
CA THR A 88 -2.53 15.90 7.55
C THR A 88 -3.01 17.33 7.72
N TYR A 89 -4.24 17.63 7.31
CA TYR A 89 -4.83 18.97 7.46
C TYR A 89 -5.00 19.34 8.92
N GLY A 90 -5.55 18.46 9.74
CA GLY A 90 -5.73 18.69 11.18
C GLY A 90 -4.41 18.98 11.87
N LEU A 91 -3.38 18.17 11.65
CA LEU A 91 -2.05 18.37 12.25
C LEU A 91 -1.40 19.67 11.79
N LYS A 92 -1.54 20.04 10.50
CA LYS A 92 -1.01 21.32 9.99
C LYS A 92 -1.63 22.56 10.64
N HIS A 93 -2.88 22.45 11.08
CA HIS A 93 -3.58 23.57 11.73
C HIS A 93 -3.40 23.57 13.25
N THR A 94 -3.02 22.45 13.83
CA THR A 94 -2.76 22.32 15.26
C THR A 94 -1.29 22.59 15.61
N ILE A 95 -0.36 22.10 14.75
CA ILE A 95 1.07 22.19 14.98
C ILE A 95 1.68 23.27 14.09
N HIS A 96 2.00 24.41 14.70
CA HIS A 96 2.60 25.56 14.04
C HIS A 96 4.12 25.40 14.02
N LYS A 97 4.67 24.78 12.98
CA LYS A 97 6.12 24.58 12.81
C LYS A 97 6.62 25.36 11.61
N MET A 98 7.58 26.24 11.82
CA MET A 98 8.20 27.04 10.75
C MET A 98 8.91 26.13 9.76
N ARG A 99 8.79 26.44 8.46
CA ARG A 99 9.56 25.76 7.41
C ARG A 99 11.05 26.15 7.45
N PRO A 100 11.95 25.28 6.98
CA PRO A 100 13.38 25.63 6.88
C PRO A 100 13.63 26.86 6.02
N ASP A 101 12.82 27.10 4.98
CA ASP A 101 12.92 28.28 4.09
C ASP A 101 12.24 29.54 4.65
N GLY A 102 11.64 29.48 5.83
CA GLY A 102 10.98 30.61 6.48
C GLY A 102 9.68 31.08 5.82
N THR A 103 9.13 30.39 4.82
CA THR A 103 7.98 30.88 4.05
C THR A 103 6.66 30.86 4.81
N ASP A 104 6.44 29.82 5.64
CA ASP A 104 5.22 29.68 6.46
C ASP A 104 5.46 28.79 7.70
N ASN A 105 4.49 28.75 8.62
CA ASN A 105 4.52 27.94 9.84
C ASN A 105 3.75 26.63 9.72
N ARG A 106 3.59 26.07 8.52
CA ARG A 106 2.86 24.82 8.24
C ARG A 106 3.78 23.72 7.72
N SER A 107 4.98 23.61 8.30
CA SER A 107 5.95 22.61 7.89
C SER A 107 5.49 21.18 8.25
N PHE A 108 4.91 20.97 9.43
CA PHE A 108 4.56 19.65 9.93
C PHE A 108 3.08 19.31 9.72
N PRO A 109 2.79 18.07 9.29
CA PRO A 109 3.63 17.10 8.61
C PRO A 109 3.77 17.41 7.11
N SER A 110 4.67 16.69 6.39
CA SER A 110 4.81 16.86 4.93
C SER A 110 3.63 16.22 4.19
N GLY A 111 2.79 17.08 3.57
CA GLY A 111 1.62 16.62 2.81
C GLY A 111 1.98 15.86 1.53
N HIS A 112 2.97 16.33 0.75
CA HIS A 112 3.43 15.66 -0.46
C HIS A 112 3.95 14.25 -0.15
N THR A 113 4.75 14.14 0.91
CA THR A 113 5.25 12.82 1.34
C THR A 113 4.12 11.90 1.78
N SER A 114 3.14 12.41 2.54
CA SER A 114 2.04 11.58 3.02
C SER A 114 1.15 11.08 1.87
N ILE A 115 0.88 11.91 0.86
CA ILE A 115 0.14 11.53 -0.34
C ILE A 115 0.90 10.46 -1.12
N ALA A 116 2.21 10.67 -1.37
CA ALA A 116 3.04 9.73 -2.12
C ALA A 116 3.13 8.36 -1.45
N PHE A 117 3.36 8.31 -0.12
CA PHE A 117 3.43 7.06 0.64
C PHE A 117 2.06 6.38 0.77
N CYS A 118 0.96 7.13 0.89
CA CYS A 118 -0.39 6.58 0.84
C CYS A 118 -0.64 5.87 -0.51
N GLY A 119 -0.30 6.51 -1.62
CA GLY A 119 -0.40 5.92 -2.95
C GLY A 119 0.49 4.69 -3.13
N ALA A 120 1.75 4.74 -2.67
CA ALA A 120 2.69 3.63 -2.75
C ALA A 120 2.22 2.41 -1.94
N THR A 121 1.63 2.62 -0.76
CA THR A 121 1.07 1.55 0.06
C THR A 121 -0.15 0.91 -0.61
N ASN A 122 -1.03 1.72 -1.20
CA ASN A 122 -2.15 1.20 -1.99
C ASN A 122 -1.63 0.38 -3.18
N LEU A 123 -0.62 0.87 -3.91
CA LEU A 123 -0.01 0.18 -5.04
C LEU A 123 0.60 -1.17 -4.60
N MET A 124 1.34 -1.19 -3.51
CA MET A 124 1.89 -2.42 -2.94
C MET A 124 0.79 -3.41 -2.58
N ASN A 125 -0.26 -2.98 -1.88
CA ASN A 125 -1.33 -3.85 -1.43
C ASN A 125 -2.13 -4.45 -2.60
N GLU A 126 -2.29 -3.71 -3.70
CA GLU A 126 -3.03 -4.17 -4.88
C GLU A 126 -2.23 -5.14 -5.75
N TYR A 127 -0.90 -4.98 -5.85
CA TYR A 127 -0.10 -5.70 -6.85
C TYR A 127 0.95 -6.64 -6.26
N ARG A 128 1.16 -6.70 -4.94
CA ARG A 128 2.21 -7.52 -4.31
C ARG A 128 2.14 -9.00 -4.63
N LYS A 129 0.95 -9.54 -4.93
CA LYS A 129 0.78 -10.96 -5.29
C LYS A 129 1.20 -11.26 -6.73
N ILE A 130 1.19 -10.26 -7.60
CA ILE A 130 1.61 -10.37 -9.00
C ILE A 130 3.10 -10.10 -9.09
N SER A 131 3.51 -8.93 -8.60
CA SER A 131 4.92 -8.55 -8.53
C SER A 131 5.13 -7.55 -7.38
N PRO A 132 5.88 -7.91 -6.34
CA PRO A 132 6.20 -6.99 -5.26
C PRO A 132 7.04 -5.79 -5.75
N TRP A 133 7.74 -5.93 -6.87
CA TRP A 133 8.56 -4.89 -7.45
C TRP A 133 7.76 -3.66 -7.90
N ILE A 134 6.47 -3.83 -8.27
CA ILE A 134 5.58 -2.71 -8.58
C ILE A 134 5.40 -1.80 -7.36
N GLY A 135 5.16 -2.40 -6.20
CA GLY A 135 5.05 -1.65 -4.95
C GLY A 135 6.38 -1.04 -4.51
N VAL A 136 7.50 -1.76 -4.69
CA VAL A 136 8.86 -1.25 -4.43
C VAL A 136 9.15 -0.01 -5.27
N ALA A 137 8.79 -0.02 -6.56
CA ALA A 137 8.91 1.15 -7.43
C ALA A 137 8.05 2.33 -6.94
N GLY A 138 6.82 2.07 -6.46
CA GLY A 138 5.98 3.08 -5.84
C GLY A 138 6.62 3.72 -4.60
N TYR A 139 7.21 2.92 -3.72
CA TYR A 139 7.94 3.43 -2.55
C TYR A 139 9.22 4.16 -2.91
N ALA A 140 9.92 3.75 -3.96
CA ALA A 140 11.10 4.47 -4.47
C ALA A 140 10.72 5.87 -4.96
N LEU A 141 9.62 6.00 -5.72
CA LEU A 141 9.08 7.29 -6.13
C LEU A 141 8.65 8.14 -4.94
N ALA A 142 7.93 7.58 -3.96
CA ALA A 142 7.52 8.29 -2.75
C ALA A 142 8.71 8.78 -1.94
N THR A 143 9.78 7.97 -1.86
CA THR A 143 11.05 8.37 -1.23
C THR A 143 11.72 9.49 -2.00
N GLY A 144 11.70 9.45 -3.32
CA GLY A 144 12.20 10.54 -4.19
C GLY A 144 11.49 11.86 -3.90
N VAL A 145 10.14 11.85 -3.80
CA VAL A 145 9.36 13.03 -3.39
C VAL A 145 9.79 13.49 -2.00
N ALA A 146 9.95 12.59 -1.03
CA ALA A 146 10.36 12.91 0.33
C ALA A 146 11.72 13.61 0.38
N VAL A 147 12.70 13.07 -0.34
CA VAL A 147 14.06 13.65 -0.44
C VAL A 147 14.02 15.03 -1.11
N ASP A 148 13.23 15.18 -2.16
CA ASP A 148 13.11 16.47 -2.85
C ASP A 148 12.54 17.55 -1.94
N ARG A 149 11.57 17.22 -1.07
CA ARG A 149 11.02 18.17 -0.09
C ARG A 149 12.08 18.66 0.90
N ILE A 150 13.01 17.81 1.30
CA ILE A 150 14.14 18.20 2.18
C ILE A 150 15.16 19.02 1.40
N ARG A 151 15.56 18.56 0.20
CA ARG A 151 16.53 19.23 -0.67
C ARG A 151 16.12 20.67 -0.99
N ARG A 152 14.82 20.91 -1.14
CA ARG A 152 14.24 22.22 -1.44
C ARG A 152 13.98 23.07 -0.19
N ASN A 153 14.42 22.65 0.99
CA ASN A 153 14.18 23.34 2.27
C ASN A 153 12.70 23.60 2.58
N ARG A 154 11.78 22.78 2.01
CA ARG A 154 10.33 22.93 2.27
C ARG A 154 9.90 22.24 3.56
N HIS A 155 10.63 21.21 3.99
CA HIS A 155 10.32 20.39 5.16
C HIS A 155 11.59 19.93 5.89
N HIS A 156 11.49 19.78 7.20
CA HIS A 156 12.52 19.12 8.00
C HIS A 156 12.38 17.59 7.88
N TRP A 157 13.43 16.85 8.24
CA TRP A 157 13.43 15.39 8.25
C TRP A 157 12.24 14.81 9.04
N GLY A 158 11.96 15.33 10.24
CA GLY A 158 10.84 14.88 11.05
C GLY A 158 9.47 15.05 10.37
N ASP A 159 9.28 16.11 9.60
CA ASP A 159 8.02 16.38 8.88
C ASP A 159 7.79 15.34 7.77
N VAL A 160 8.87 14.94 7.12
CA VAL A 160 8.86 13.95 6.04
C VAL A 160 8.62 12.55 6.58
N VAL A 161 9.32 12.16 7.65
CA VAL A 161 9.11 10.87 8.31
C VAL A 161 7.68 10.75 8.85
N ALA A 162 7.18 11.81 9.49
CA ALA A 162 5.79 11.85 9.95
C ALA A 162 4.80 11.75 8.78
N GLY A 163 5.05 12.47 7.68
CA GLY A 163 4.25 12.38 6.47
C GLY A 163 4.21 10.95 5.92
N ALA A 164 5.37 10.29 5.80
CA ALA A 164 5.46 8.92 5.33
C ALA A 164 4.64 7.95 6.21
N ALA A 165 4.78 8.05 7.53
CA ALA A 165 4.05 7.20 8.47
C ALA A 165 2.54 7.45 8.41
N ILE A 166 2.09 8.70 8.30
CA ILE A 166 0.67 9.05 8.13
C ILE A 166 0.14 8.46 6.82
N GLY A 167 0.90 8.58 5.72
CA GLY A 167 0.52 8.02 4.42
C GLY A 167 0.30 6.50 4.49
N VAL A 168 1.26 5.76 5.03
CA VAL A 168 1.16 4.31 5.22
C VAL A 168 -0.02 3.93 6.11
N ALA A 169 -0.15 4.59 7.28
CA ALA A 169 -1.22 4.32 8.23
C ALA A 169 -2.62 4.58 7.64
N SER A 170 -2.77 5.68 6.90
CA SER A 170 -4.03 6.03 6.23
C SER A 170 -4.41 5.02 5.16
N ALA A 171 -3.46 4.51 4.38
CA ALA A 171 -3.70 3.47 3.40
C ALA A 171 -4.15 2.16 4.07
N GLU A 172 -3.45 1.71 5.10
CA GLU A 172 -3.81 0.49 5.84
C GLU A 172 -5.19 0.62 6.51
N ALA A 173 -5.49 1.78 7.12
CA ALA A 173 -6.81 2.07 7.68
C ALA A 173 -7.89 2.09 6.59
N GLY A 174 -7.57 2.60 5.40
CA GLY A 174 -8.47 2.59 4.24
C GLY A 174 -8.87 1.18 3.81
N TYR A 175 -7.92 0.22 3.82
CA TYR A 175 -8.24 -1.20 3.56
C TYR A 175 -9.13 -1.79 4.63
N LEU A 176 -8.91 -1.45 5.90
CA LEU A 176 -9.75 -1.92 7.02
C LEU A 176 -11.17 -1.44 6.88
N ILE A 177 -11.34 -0.14 6.72
CA ILE A 177 -12.65 0.51 6.64
C ILE A 177 -13.35 0.08 5.36
N GLY A 178 -12.63 0.00 4.24
CA GLY A 178 -13.17 -0.50 2.99
C GLY A 178 -13.71 -1.94 3.10
N ASP A 179 -13.02 -2.81 3.84
CA ASP A 179 -13.47 -4.18 4.09
C ASP A 179 -14.68 -4.23 5.05
N LEU A 180 -14.80 -3.28 5.96
CA LEU A 180 -16.00 -3.13 6.81
C LEU A 180 -17.22 -2.65 6.01
N ILE A 181 -17.01 -1.67 5.13
CA ILE A 181 -18.11 -1.08 4.32
C ILE A 181 -18.63 -2.08 3.28
N LEU A 182 -17.73 -2.80 2.60
CA LEU A 182 -18.09 -3.69 1.49
C LEU A 182 -18.36 -5.13 1.94
N GLY A 183 -18.26 -5.42 3.22
CA GLY A 183 -18.27 -6.77 3.77
C GLY A 183 -16.95 -7.51 3.46
N LYS A 184 -16.45 -8.33 4.40
CA LYS A 184 -15.29 -9.19 4.15
C LYS A 184 -15.62 -10.12 2.99
N LYS A 185 -14.82 -10.11 1.93
CA LYS A 185 -14.87 -11.15 0.89
C LYS A 185 -14.71 -12.48 1.62
N LYS A 186 -15.80 -13.25 1.71
CA LYS A 186 -15.79 -14.59 2.30
C LYS A 186 -14.74 -15.38 1.52
N LYS A 187 -13.68 -15.79 2.15
CA LYS A 187 -12.69 -16.69 1.57
C LYS A 187 -13.45 -18.01 1.38
N ASN A 188 -13.91 -18.27 0.17
CA ASN A 188 -14.48 -19.57 -0.21
C ASN A 188 -13.38 -20.64 -0.16
N GLY A 189 -12.90 -20.92 1.06
CA GLY A 189 -11.98 -22.03 1.33
C GLY A 189 -12.71 -23.31 1.70
N GLY A 190 -14.04 -23.30 1.67
CA GLY A 190 -14.85 -24.46 2.07
C GLY A 190 -15.61 -25.17 0.93
N GLU A 191 -15.73 -24.54 -0.24
CA GLU A 191 -16.51 -25.16 -1.33
C GLU A 191 -15.77 -26.31 -2.00
N ASN A 192 -14.47 -26.18 -2.21
CA ASN A 192 -13.69 -27.26 -2.86
C ASN A 192 -13.58 -28.55 -2.02
N VAL A 193 -13.71 -28.45 -0.67
CA VAL A 193 -13.67 -29.63 0.20
C VAL A 193 -15.03 -30.33 0.22
N ARG A 194 -16.14 -29.58 0.15
CA ARG A 194 -17.48 -30.18 0.08
C ARG A 194 -17.77 -30.80 -1.28
N GLU A 195 -17.31 -30.19 -2.36
CA GLU A 195 -17.49 -30.75 -3.71
C GLU A 195 -16.66 -32.02 -3.90
N SER A 196 -15.43 -32.08 -3.38
CA SER A 196 -14.62 -33.31 -3.36
C SER A 196 -15.21 -34.39 -2.46
N GLN A 197 -15.81 -34.04 -1.33
CA GLN A 197 -16.47 -35.04 -0.46
C GLN A 197 -17.79 -35.54 -1.04
N ASN A 198 -18.56 -34.68 -1.71
CA ASN A 198 -19.79 -35.11 -2.38
C ASN A 198 -19.49 -36.01 -3.59
N HIS A 199 -18.37 -35.77 -4.28
CA HIS A 199 -17.96 -36.64 -5.41
C HIS A 199 -17.45 -37.99 -4.93
N LEU A 200 -16.81 -38.06 -3.76
CA LEU A 200 -16.40 -39.35 -3.14
C LEU A 200 -17.59 -40.15 -2.59
N ASN A 201 -18.61 -39.46 -2.06
CA ASN A 201 -19.79 -40.14 -1.50
C ASN A 201 -20.82 -40.58 -2.57
N SER A 202 -20.77 -40.02 -3.77
CA SER A 202 -21.66 -40.39 -4.86
C SER A 202 -21.12 -41.58 -5.69
N THR A 203 -19.90 -42.05 -5.43
CA THR A 203 -19.26 -43.15 -6.14
C THR A 203 -19.30 -44.49 -5.35
N THR A 204 -19.90 -44.50 -4.16
CA THR A 204 -20.17 -45.74 -3.44
C THR A 204 -21.63 -46.16 -3.65
N ASP A 205 -21.89 -46.80 -4.78
CA ASP A 205 -23.13 -47.53 -4.99
C ASP A 205 -23.12 -48.84 -4.19
N ASN A 206 -24.31 -49.25 -3.76
CA ASN A 206 -24.61 -50.30 -2.78
C ASN A 206 -24.17 -51.73 -3.16
N ASP A 207 -23.42 -51.92 -4.22
CA ASP A 207 -23.04 -53.27 -4.66
C ASP A 207 -21.52 -53.38 -4.87
N GLY A 208 -20.78 -53.56 -3.82
CA GLY A 208 -19.33 -53.76 -3.69
C GLY A 208 -18.52 -54.35 -4.87
N HIS A 209 -18.76 -53.90 -6.10
CA HIS A 209 -18.02 -54.34 -7.29
C HIS A 209 -17.25 -53.21 -7.93
N ILE A 210 -15.94 -53.23 -7.78
CA ILE A 210 -15.01 -52.29 -8.41
C ILE A 210 -14.87 -52.68 -9.89
N SER A 211 -15.63 -52.06 -10.78
CA SER A 211 -15.41 -52.15 -12.21
C SER A 211 -14.47 -51.03 -12.67
N GLY A 212 -13.19 -51.34 -12.78
CA GLY A 212 -12.19 -50.45 -13.36
C GLY A 212 -12.40 -50.29 -14.87
N LYS A 213 -12.89 -49.12 -15.30
CA LYS A 213 -12.85 -48.73 -16.70
C LYS A 213 -11.76 -47.69 -16.87
N SER A 214 -10.58 -48.17 -17.29
CA SER A 214 -9.46 -47.36 -17.72
C SER A 214 -9.83 -46.64 -19.03
N THR A 215 -10.02 -45.33 -18.97
CA THR A 215 -9.93 -44.46 -20.14
C THR A 215 -8.58 -43.77 -20.09
N THR A 216 -7.66 -44.26 -20.90
CA THR A 216 -6.35 -43.63 -21.14
C THR A 216 -6.53 -42.38 -21.97
N ASP A 217 -6.54 -41.22 -21.33
CA ASP A 217 -6.37 -39.95 -22.01
C ASP A 217 -4.88 -39.61 -22.15
N LYS A 218 -4.49 -39.32 -23.39
CA LYS A 218 -3.16 -39.35 -23.98
C LYS A 218 -2.36 -38.08 -23.80
N PHE A 219 -2.54 -37.34 -22.68
CA PHE A 219 -1.84 -36.02 -22.47
C PHE A 219 -1.16 -35.82 -21.10
N ASP A 220 -0.95 -36.89 -20.31
CA ASP A 220 -0.43 -36.77 -18.94
C ASP A 220 1.10 -36.65 -18.81
N ASN A 221 1.82 -36.31 -19.88
CA ASN A 221 3.29 -36.32 -19.86
C ASN A 221 3.97 -34.95 -19.69
N ILE A 222 3.23 -33.90 -19.44
CA ILE A 222 3.83 -32.55 -19.28
C ILE A 222 3.34 -31.91 -17.98
N SER A 223 4.24 -31.68 -17.06
CA SER A 223 3.95 -30.91 -15.86
C SER A 223 4.76 -29.61 -15.84
N LEU A 224 4.06 -28.50 -15.65
CA LEU A 224 4.66 -27.17 -15.49
C LEU A 224 4.56 -26.78 -14.02
N SER A 225 5.68 -26.60 -13.35
CA SER A 225 5.72 -26.07 -11.99
C SER A 225 6.45 -24.73 -11.94
N VAL A 226 5.84 -23.76 -11.27
CA VAL A 226 6.42 -22.42 -11.05
C VAL A 226 6.85 -22.33 -9.61
N SER A 227 8.15 -22.18 -9.37
CA SER A 227 8.72 -21.91 -8.05
C SER A 227 9.25 -20.47 -7.97
N PRO A 228 9.44 -19.92 -6.76
CA PRO A 228 9.98 -18.57 -6.58
C PRO A 228 11.36 -18.35 -7.20
N THR A 229 12.07 -19.42 -7.55
CA THR A 229 13.43 -19.40 -8.12
C THR A 229 13.48 -19.69 -9.61
N GLY A 230 12.36 -19.97 -10.28
CA GLY A 230 12.32 -20.20 -11.72
C GLY A 230 11.21 -21.14 -12.19
N LEU A 231 11.11 -21.25 -13.52
CA LEU A 231 10.22 -22.19 -14.22
C LEU A 231 10.93 -23.54 -14.38
N ALA A 232 10.33 -24.60 -13.87
CA ALA A 232 10.80 -25.95 -14.11
C ALA A 232 9.85 -26.68 -15.09
N PHE A 233 10.43 -27.24 -16.13
CA PHE A 233 9.74 -28.04 -17.14
C PHE A 233 10.17 -29.48 -16.97
N ALA A 234 9.26 -30.38 -16.69
CA ALA A 234 9.53 -31.82 -16.64
C ALA A 234 8.68 -32.56 -17.66
N MET A 235 9.34 -33.28 -18.54
CA MET A 235 8.72 -34.17 -19.51
C MET A 235 9.13 -35.61 -19.15
N LYS A 236 8.17 -36.48 -18.95
CA LYS A 236 8.41 -37.89 -18.69
C LYS A 236 8.47 -38.60 -20.06
N LEU A 237 9.66 -39.11 -20.38
CA LEU A 237 9.88 -39.98 -21.55
C LEU A 237 9.34 -41.36 -21.31
#